data_fcbbee490de82620bfd5cfbbd8263e23
#
_entry.id   fcbbee490de82620bfd5cfbbd8263e23
#
_cell.length_a   1.000
_cell.length_b   1.000
_cell.length_c   1.000
_cell.angle_alpha   90.00
_cell.angle_beta   90.00
_cell.angle_gamma   90.00
#
_symmetry.space_group_name_H-M   'P 1'
#
loop_
_entity.id
_entity.type
_entity.pdbx_description
1 polymer ?
#
loop_
_entity_poly.entity_id
_entity_poly.type
_entity_poly.pdbx_seq_one_letter_code
_entity_poly.pdbx_strand_id
1 'polypeptide(L)'
;MKKRIIIPIALSACLICASCKAVDKAEIPDLSGDITLSGRLTCEDITAEVNLERSGKVWTVSFTSPDSVKGLTVTDDGTTVKYSLDGIEYSYSESSPQFATAAELLTGCIDNAGVLGNVTAKQGSDSLTLSGTADKNGYTLTLDASGEIVGISVGGYVLDCSGDPVPETTVPTADVAKYLK
;
A
#
# COMPACT_ATOMS: atom_id res chain seq x y z
N MET A 1 -56.20 -65.45 -10.01
CA MET A 1 -55.31 -64.66 -10.89
C MET A 1 -55.01 -63.33 -10.19
N LYS A 2 -53.84 -63.20 -9.57
CA LYS A 2 -53.39 -61.98 -8.88
C LYS A 2 -52.45 -61.21 -9.76
N LYS A 3 -52.88 -60.05 -10.30
CA LYS A 3 -52.04 -59.16 -11.06
C LYS A 3 -51.15 -58.38 -10.11
N ARG A 4 -49.82 -58.57 -10.19
CA ARG A 4 -48.83 -57.74 -9.49
C ARG A 4 -48.50 -56.54 -10.36
N ILE A 5 -48.85 -55.35 -9.78
CA ILE A 5 -48.48 -54.05 -10.36
C ILE A 5 -47.07 -53.72 -9.86
N ILE A 6 -46.11 -53.66 -10.80
CA ILE A 6 -44.76 -53.24 -10.51
C ILE A 6 -44.71 -51.72 -10.80
N ILE A 7 -44.50 -50.93 -9.72
CA ILE A 7 -44.30 -49.50 -9.82
C ILE A 7 -42.80 -49.24 -10.03
N PRO A 8 -42.35 -48.62 -11.08
CA PRO A 8 -40.96 -48.21 -11.25
C PRO A 8 -40.75 -46.96 -10.39
N ILE A 9 -39.90 -47.04 -9.35
CA ILE A 9 -39.38 -45.92 -8.60
C ILE A 9 -38.35 -45.23 -9.48
N ALA A 10 -38.75 -44.12 -10.08
CA ALA A 10 -37.82 -43.23 -10.77
C ALA A 10 -36.96 -42.53 -9.74
N LEU A 11 -35.70 -42.97 -9.65
CA LEU A 11 -34.66 -42.37 -8.80
C LEU A 11 -34.23 -41.07 -9.48
N SER A 12 -34.83 -39.92 -9.11
CA SER A 12 -34.45 -38.60 -9.55
C SER A 12 -33.12 -38.23 -8.88
N ALA A 13 -32.02 -38.49 -9.53
CA ALA A 13 -30.71 -37.97 -9.13
C ALA A 13 -30.67 -36.48 -9.35
N CYS A 14 -30.92 -35.68 -8.33
CA CYS A 14 -30.60 -34.26 -8.32
C CYS A 14 -29.08 -34.07 -8.43
N LEU A 15 -28.59 -33.85 -9.63
CA LEU A 15 -27.26 -33.28 -9.89
C LEU A 15 -27.27 -31.85 -9.34
N ILE A 16 -26.85 -31.71 -8.08
CA ILE A 16 -26.44 -30.43 -7.52
C ILE A 16 -25.15 -30.07 -8.24
N CYS A 17 -25.26 -29.37 -9.35
CA CYS A 17 -24.13 -28.67 -9.96
C CYS A 17 -23.72 -27.58 -8.95
N ALA A 18 -22.80 -27.93 -8.05
CA ALA A 18 -22.05 -26.95 -7.32
C ALA A 18 -21.33 -26.10 -8.39
N SER A 19 -21.94 -24.97 -8.73
CA SER A 19 -21.30 -23.93 -9.49
C SER A 19 -20.14 -23.43 -8.66
N CYS A 20 -18.97 -24.05 -8.80
CA CYS A 20 -17.72 -23.40 -8.46
C CYS A 20 -17.67 -22.16 -9.36
N LYS A 21 -18.10 -20.99 -8.83
CA LYS A 21 -17.70 -19.74 -9.40
C LYS A 21 -16.18 -19.79 -9.39
N ALA A 22 -15.58 -19.87 -10.57
CA ALA A 22 -14.17 -19.54 -10.73
C ALA A 22 -14.03 -18.18 -10.05
N VAL A 23 -13.20 -18.11 -8.99
CA VAL A 23 -12.82 -16.84 -8.42
C VAL A 23 -12.09 -16.14 -9.55
N ASP A 24 -12.73 -15.14 -10.16
CA ASP A 24 -12.10 -14.31 -11.17
C ASP A 24 -10.78 -13.86 -10.55
N LYS A 25 -9.69 -14.20 -11.23
CA LYS A 25 -8.36 -13.84 -10.79
C LYS A 25 -8.35 -12.33 -10.80
N ALA A 26 -8.27 -11.70 -9.62
CA ALA A 26 -8.28 -10.26 -9.51
C ALA A 26 -7.25 -9.68 -10.48
N GLU A 27 -7.70 -8.82 -11.38
CA GLU A 27 -6.82 -8.16 -12.35
C GLU A 27 -6.04 -7.10 -11.57
N ILE A 28 -4.72 -7.27 -11.52
CA ILE A 28 -3.83 -6.32 -10.84
C ILE A 28 -3.63 -5.15 -11.81
N PRO A 29 -3.97 -3.90 -11.41
CA PRO A 29 -3.74 -2.74 -12.26
C PRO A 29 -2.25 -2.53 -12.50
N ASP A 30 -1.93 -1.86 -13.61
CA ASP A 30 -0.56 -1.49 -13.94
C ASP A 30 -0.09 -0.35 -13.03
N LEU A 31 0.79 -0.69 -12.09
CA LEU A 31 1.41 0.26 -11.17
C LEU A 31 2.80 0.73 -11.65
N SER A 32 3.17 0.51 -12.91
CA SER A 32 4.50 0.89 -13.44
C SER A 32 4.56 2.33 -13.98
N GLY A 33 3.42 2.98 -14.18
CA GLY A 33 3.31 4.36 -14.71
C GLY A 33 3.69 5.44 -13.71
N ASP A 34 3.54 6.71 -14.11
CA ASP A 34 3.66 7.84 -13.22
C ASP A 34 2.57 7.78 -12.13
N ILE A 35 2.92 8.11 -10.91
CA ILE A 35 2.03 8.01 -9.74
C ILE A 35 2.11 9.32 -8.96
N THR A 36 0.97 9.82 -8.51
CA THR A 36 0.89 10.93 -7.55
C THR A 36 -0.08 10.52 -6.45
N LEU A 37 0.41 10.49 -5.21
CA LEU A 37 -0.35 10.16 -4.02
C LEU A 37 -0.15 11.25 -2.98
N SER A 38 -1.21 11.56 -2.24
CA SER A 38 -1.14 12.40 -1.05
C SER A 38 -1.84 11.68 0.06
N GLY A 39 -1.28 11.72 1.26
CA GLY A 39 -1.89 11.00 2.37
C GLY A 39 -1.22 11.28 3.70
N ARG A 40 -1.80 10.63 4.71
CA ARG A 40 -1.31 10.68 6.08
C ARG A 40 -0.49 9.46 6.39
N LEU A 41 0.78 9.68 6.68
CA LEU A 41 1.71 8.67 7.15
C LEU A 41 1.68 8.62 8.68
N THR A 42 1.49 7.43 9.22
CA THR A 42 1.52 7.17 10.68
C THR A 42 2.53 6.06 10.97
N CYS A 43 3.32 6.25 12.03
CA CYS A 43 4.20 5.24 12.60
C CYS A 43 4.27 5.44 14.11
N GLU A 44 3.80 4.47 14.89
CA GLU A 44 3.65 4.61 16.35
C GLU A 44 2.86 5.88 16.70
N ASP A 45 3.47 6.81 17.43
CA ASP A 45 2.86 8.07 17.84
C ASP A 45 3.18 9.25 16.91
N ILE A 46 3.84 8.98 15.76
CA ILE A 46 4.25 10.01 14.81
C ILE A 46 3.30 10.01 13.64
N THR A 47 2.82 11.19 13.28
CA THR A 47 1.97 11.40 12.11
C THR A 47 2.53 12.52 11.25
N ALA A 48 2.54 12.33 9.93
CA ALA A 48 2.98 13.31 8.96
C ALA A 48 2.06 13.33 7.72
N GLU A 49 1.85 14.48 7.11
CA GLU A 49 1.25 14.57 5.79
C GLU A 49 2.35 14.51 4.75
N VAL A 50 2.14 13.65 3.73
CA VAL A 50 3.15 13.38 2.71
C VAL A 50 2.55 13.39 1.32
N ASN A 51 3.37 13.82 0.35
CA ASN A 51 3.09 13.65 -1.07
C ASN A 51 4.15 12.74 -1.65
N LEU A 52 3.73 11.70 -2.37
CA LEU A 52 4.58 10.79 -3.12
C LEU A 52 4.33 11.03 -4.60
N GLU A 53 5.39 11.22 -5.35
CA GLU A 53 5.35 11.41 -6.80
C GLU A 53 6.38 10.51 -7.46
N ARG A 54 5.96 9.73 -8.46
CA ARG A 54 6.86 9.02 -9.36
C ARG A 54 6.73 9.58 -10.75
N SER A 55 7.86 10.01 -11.31
CA SER A 55 7.99 10.43 -12.71
C SER A 55 9.07 9.59 -13.38
N GLY A 56 8.64 8.72 -14.28
CA GLY A 56 9.50 7.69 -14.85
C GLY A 56 10.05 6.73 -13.81
N LYS A 57 11.34 6.84 -13.47
CA LYS A 57 12.01 6.01 -12.46
C LYS A 57 12.35 6.77 -11.18
N VAL A 58 12.06 8.06 -11.14
CA VAL A 58 12.43 8.92 -10.02
C VAL A 58 11.25 9.06 -9.09
N TRP A 59 11.47 8.71 -7.83
CA TRP A 59 10.54 8.98 -6.75
C TRP A 59 10.90 10.29 -6.05
N THR A 60 9.89 11.05 -5.70
CA THR A 60 10.00 12.22 -4.82
C THR A 60 8.95 12.09 -3.73
N VAL A 61 9.38 12.08 -2.47
CA VAL A 61 8.51 12.06 -1.30
C VAL A 61 8.73 13.34 -0.52
N SER A 62 7.68 14.15 -0.39
CA SER A 62 7.71 15.46 0.26
C SER A 62 6.84 15.46 1.50
N PHE A 63 7.37 15.91 2.62
CA PHE A 63 6.66 16.04 3.89
C PHE A 63 6.13 17.47 4.05
N THR A 64 4.82 17.60 4.27
CA THR A 64 4.13 18.89 4.34
C THR A 64 3.71 19.25 5.76
N SER A 65 3.64 18.28 6.66
CA SER A 65 3.44 18.45 8.11
C SER A 65 4.03 17.28 8.89
N PRO A 66 4.27 17.39 10.20
CA PRO A 66 4.23 18.61 11.03
C PRO A 66 5.39 19.58 10.72
N ASP A 67 5.39 20.75 11.32
CA ASP A 67 6.42 21.78 11.10
C ASP A 67 7.86 21.28 11.30
N SER A 68 8.05 20.28 12.15
CA SER A 68 9.35 19.66 12.44
C SER A 68 9.98 18.92 11.23
N VAL A 69 9.18 18.53 10.24
CA VAL A 69 9.63 17.81 9.03
C VAL A 69 9.11 18.46 7.75
N LYS A 70 8.37 19.54 7.87
CA LYS A 70 7.88 20.32 6.73
C LYS A 70 9.05 20.79 5.88
N GLY A 71 8.97 20.56 4.57
CA GLY A 71 10.04 20.87 3.64
C GLY A 71 11.07 19.77 3.45
N LEU A 72 11.00 18.69 4.26
CA LEU A 72 11.81 17.49 4.00
C LEU A 72 11.35 16.86 2.68
N THR A 73 12.31 16.61 1.80
CA THR A 73 12.09 15.90 0.55
C THR A 73 13.10 14.78 0.42
N VAL A 74 12.61 13.61 0.04
CA VAL A 74 13.41 12.43 -0.27
C VAL A 74 13.27 12.16 -1.76
N THR A 75 14.38 12.10 -2.48
CA THR A 75 14.39 11.77 -3.92
C THR A 75 15.21 10.51 -4.12
N ASP A 76 14.62 9.53 -4.79
CA ASP A 76 15.25 8.26 -5.15
C ASP A 76 15.18 8.07 -6.67
N ASP A 77 16.32 7.92 -7.32
CA ASP A 77 16.44 7.65 -8.77
C ASP A 77 16.72 6.15 -9.07
N GLY A 78 16.60 5.30 -8.05
CA GLY A 78 16.91 3.87 -8.12
C GLY A 78 18.40 3.56 -8.00
N THR A 79 19.26 4.57 -7.85
CA THR A 79 20.71 4.43 -7.68
C THR A 79 21.19 5.23 -6.46
N THR A 80 20.61 6.38 -6.25
CA THR A 80 21.01 7.35 -5.22
C THR A 80 19.78 7.88 -4.51
N VAL A 81 19.79 7.83 -3.20
CA VAL A 81 18.79 8.48 -2.36
C VAL A 81 19.36 9.80 -1.83
N LYS A 82 18.65 10.89 -2.09
CA LYS A 82 18.99 12.23 -1.65
C LYS A 82 17.94 12.76 -0.71
N TYR A 83 18.38 13.44 0.31
CA TYR A 83 17.53 14.11 1.28
C TYR A 83 17.77 15.61 1.22
N SER A 84 16.71 16.39 1.23
CA SER A 84 16.77 17.84 1.25
C SER A 84 15.80 18.36 2.33
N LEU A 85 16.25 19.30 3.13
CA LEU A 85 15.40 20.05 4.06
C LEU A 85 15.65 21.53 3.84
N ASP A 86 14.61 22.28 3.52
CA ASP A 86 14.68 23.72 3.19
C ASP A 86 15.74 24.05 2.13
N GLY A 87 15.92 23.17 1.15
CA GLY A 87 16.87 23.33 0.05
C GLY A 87 18.32 22.97 0.41
N ILE A 88 18.59 22.49 1.62
CA ILE A 88 19.91 21.99 2.00
C ILE A 88 19.92 20.48 1.78
N GLU A 89 20.80 20.00 0.89
CA GLU A 89 20.95 18.58 0.60
C GLU A 89 21.81 17.90 1.64
N TYR A 90 21.36 16.69 2.02
CA TYR A 90 22.07 15.77 2.92
C TYR A 90 22.21 14.43 2.23
N SER A 91 23.31 13.75 2.44
CA SER A 91 23.49 12.35 2.07
C SER A 91 23.88 11.56 3.31
N TYR A 92 23.18 10.46 3.55
CA TYR A 92 23.49 9.54 4.65
C TYR A 92 24.10 8.26 4.10
N SER A 93 25.19 7.83 4.70
CA SER A 93 25.90 6.62 4.28
C SER A 93 25.65 5.40 5.18
N GLU A 94 25.09 5.56 6.37
CA GLU A 94 25.03 4.46 7.35
C GLU A 94 23.68 4.28 8.09
N SER A 95 22.82 5.30 8.17
CA SER A 95 21.46 5.14 8.71
C SER A 95 20.57 6.29 8.24
N SER A 96 19.52 5.93 7.51
CA SER A 96 18.52 6.91 7.10
C SER A 96 17.70 7.40 8.30
N PRO A 97 17.36 8.69 8.38
CA PRO A 97 16.37 9.16 9.33
C PRO A 97 15.05 8.41 9.19
N GLN A 98 14.28 8.29 10.27
CA GLN A 98 13.03 7.51 10.27
C GLN A 98 12.06 7.87 9.13
N PHE A 99 11.90 9.14 8.81
CA PHE A 99 11.05 9.59 7.70
C PHE A 99 11.62 9.22 6.32
N ALA A 100 12.94 9.22 6.18
CA ALA A 100 13.59 8.79 4.96
C ALA A 100 13.42 7.28 4.76
N THR A 101 13.59 6.49 5.81
CA THR A 101 13.29 5.04 5.80
C THR A 101 11.82 4.78 5.44
N ALA A 102 10.89 5.57 5.98
CA ALA A 102 9.49 5.47 5.59
C ALA A 102 9.27 5.72 4.10
N ALA A 103 9.88 6.78 3.55
CA ALA A 103 9.79 7.09 2.14
C ALA A 103 10.30 5.93 1.26
N GLU A 104 11.49 5.40 1.55
CA GLU A 104 12.10 4.28 0.83
C GLU A 104 11.22 3.01 0.90
N LEU A 105 10.67 2.69 2.07
CA LEU A 105 9.79 1.53 2.23
C LEU A 105 8.47 1.69 1.46
N LEU A 106 7.85 2.87 1.50
CA LEU A 106 6.59 3.13 0.80
C LEU A 106 6.77 3.04 -0.72
N THR A 107 7.80 3.69 -1.27
CA THR A 107 8.08 3.66 -2.72
C THR A 107 8.47 2.27 -3.19
N GLY A 108 9.32 1.57 -2.41
CA GLY A 108 9.72 0.19 -2.68
C GLY A 108 8.55 -0.79 -2.69
N CYS A 109 7.50 -0.58 -1.87
CA CYS A 109 6.28 -1.40 -1.91
C CYS A 109 5.53 -1.23 -3.22
N ILE A 110 5.38 0.01 -3.71
CA ILE A 110 4.66 0.31 -4.95
C ILE A 110 5.43 -0.28 -6.13
N ASP A 111 6.74 -0.10 -6.19
CA ASP A 111 7.58 -0.65 -7.25
C ASP A 111 7.56 -2.18 -7.26
N ASN A 112 7.63 -2.81 -6.08
CA ASN A 112 7.52 -4.26 -5.96
C ASN A 112 6.14 -4.77 -6.40
N ALA A 113 5.07 -4.05 -6.06
CA ALA A 113 3.71 -4.41 -6.46
C ALA A 113 3.48 -4.30 -7.97
N GLY A 114 4.19 -3.41 -8.66
CA GLY A 114 4.18 -3.28 -10.11
C GLY A 114 4.86 -4.44 -10.85
N VAL A 115 5.62 -5.30 -10.17
CA VAL A 115 6.28 -6.46 -10.79
C VAL A 115 5.38 -7.68 -10.72
N LEU A 116 4.99 -8.20 -11.89
CA LEU A 116 4.14 -9.38 -12.00
C LEU A 116 4.75 -10.59 -11.26
N GLY A 117 3.95 -11.21 -10.40
CA GLY A 117 4.33 -12.40 -9.64
C GLY A 117 4.91 -12.12 -8.25
N ASN A 118 5.18 -10.87 -7.90
CA ASN A 118 5.69 -10.51 -6.57
C ASN A 118 4.59 -10.36 -5.52
N VAL A 119 3.32 -10.30 -5.93
CA VAL A 119 2.20 -10.03 -5.04
C VAL A 119 1.14 -11.12 -5.08
N THR A 120 0.45 -11.26 -3.96
CA THR A 120 -0.81 -11.99 -3.83
C THR A 120 -1.95 -10.98 -3.80
N ALA A 121 -2.92 -11.16 -4.70
CA ALA A 121 -4.09 -10.29 -4.79
C ALA A 121 -5.29 -10.91 -4.08
N LYS A 122 -6.01 -10.11 -3.29
CA LYS A 122 -7.27 -10.48 -2.63
C LYS A 122 -8.33 -9.44 -2.95
N GLN A 123 -9.38 -9.86 -3.67
CA GLN A 123 -10.52 -9.02 -3.99
C GLN A 123 -11.41 -8.87 -2.75
N GLY A 124 -11.73 -7.62 -2.38
CA GLY A 124 -12.79 -7.26 -1.45
C GLY A 124 -14.09 -6.91 -2.18
N SER A 125 -15.08 -6.34 -1.46
CA SER A 125 -16.32 -5.84 -2.08
C SER A 125 -16.07 -4.62 -2.98
N ASP A 126 -15.28 -3.67 -2.48
CA ASP A 126 -15.03 -2.37 -3.13
C ASP A 126 -13.53 -2.02 -3.12
N SER A 127 -12.67 -3.01 -2.94
CA SER A 127 -11.22 -2.81 -2.86
C SER A 127 -10.46 -4.05 -3.33
N LEU A 128 -9.25 -3.84 -3.78
CA LEU A 128 -8.28 -4.87 -4.09
C LEU A 128 -7.09 -4.72 -3.14
N THR A 129 -6.77 -5.78 -2.42
CA THR A 129 -5.60 -5.80 -1.53
C THR A 129 -4.48 -6.60 -2.19
N LEU A 130 -3.33 -5.97 -2.37
CA LEU A 130 -2.09 -6.60 -2.81
C LEU A 130 -1.18 -6.80 -1.61
N SER A 131 -0.64 -7.99 -1.44
CA SER A 131 0.30 -8.30 -0.37
C SER A 131 1.58 -8.89 -0.95
N GLY A 132 2.72 -8.41 -0.49
CA GLY A 132 4.03 -8.83 -0.96
C GLY A 132 5.11 -8.64 0.09
N THR A 133 6.36 -8.76 -0.35
CA THR A 133 7.54 -8.51 0.49
C THR A 133 8.52 -7.63 -0.29
N ALA A 134 8.90 -6.49 0.29
CA ALA A 134 9.93 -5.59 -0.22
C ALA A 134 11.00 -5.41 0.87
N ASP A 135 12.28 -5.58 0.54
CA ASP A 135 13.42 -5.46 1.45
C ASP A 135 13.24 -6.17 2.80
N LYS A 136 12.74 -7.41 2.76
CA LYS A 136 12.43 -8.28 3.92
C LYS A 136 11.24 -7.82 4.76
N ASN A 137 10.58 -6.71 4.42
CA ASN A 137 9.37 -6.25 5.09
C ASN A 137 8.15 -6.73 4.31
N GLY A 138 7.24 -7.40 5.01
CA GLY A 138 5.91 -7.68 4.47
C GLY A 138 5.13 -6.37 4.32
N TYR A 139 4.41 -6.23 3.21
CA TYR A 139 3.57 -5.06 2.98
C TYR A 139 2.17 -5.43 2.49
N THR A 140 1.28 -4.48 2.65
CA THR A 140 -0.07 -4.52 2.10
C THR A 140 -0.34 -3.20 1.41
N LEU A 141 -0.81 -3.27 0.17
CA LEU A 141 -1.24 -2.14 -0.65
C LEU A 141 -2.72 -2.31 -0.92
N THR A 142 -3.51 -1.31 -0.61
CA THR A 142 -4.97 -1.30 -0.83
C THR A 142 -5.31 -0.35 -1.96
N LEU A 143 -6.05 -0.87 -2.94
CA LEU A 143 -6.60 -0.09 -4.05
C LEU A 143 -8.11 -0.06 -3.92
N ASP A 144 -8.72 1.02 -4.34
CA ASP A 144 -10.17 1.15 -4.42
C ASP A 144 -10.73 0.47 -5.69
N ALA A 145 -12.03 0.62 -5.91
CA ALA A 145 -12.72 0.05 -7.08
C ALA A 145 -12.28 0.67 -8.42
N SER A 146 -11.66 1.85 -8.42
CA SER A 146 -11.09 2.48 -9.63
C SER A 146 -9.66 2.03 -9.92
N GLY A 147 -9.01 1.32 -8.98
CA GLY A 147 -7.63 0.88 -9.05
C GLY A 147 -6.65 1.92 -8.51
N GLU A 148 -7.12 2.96 -7.83
CA GLU A 148 -6.28 3.95 -7.17
C GLU A 148 -5.80 3.47 -5.81
N ILE A 149 -4.56 3.80 -5.44
CA ILE A 149 -3.98 3.43 -4.15
C ILE A 149 -4.62 4.29 -3.06
N VAL A 150 -5.31 3.64 -2.11
CA VAL A 150 -5.94 4.31 -0.96
C VAL A 150 -5.24 4.02 0.35
N GLY A 151 -4.30 3.08 0.37
CA GLY A 151 -3.54 2.80 1.59
C GLY A 151 -2.35 1.88 1.37
N ILE A 152 -1.30 2.09 2.17
CA ILE A 152 -0.08 1.26 2.20
C ILE A 152 0.27 0.97 3.66
N SER A 153 0.61 -0.28 3.97
CA SER A 153 1.13 -0.68 5.27
C SER A 153 2.42 -1.48 5.10
N VAL A 154 3.52 -1.05 5.70
CA VAL A 154 4.83 -1.70 5.62
C VAL A 154 5.70 -1.34 6.81
N GLY A 155 6.36 -2.33 7.44
CA GLY A 155 7.39 -2.10 8.46
C GLY A 155 6.94 -1.25 9.67
N GLY A 156 5.65 -1.26 10.01
CA GLY A 156 5.07 -0.43 11.06
C GLY A 156 4.60 0.96 10.59
N TYR A 157 4.85 1.32 9.34
CA TYR A 157 4.34 2.54 8.71
C TYR A 157 2.99 2.26 8.04
N VAL A 158 2.06 3.20 8.18
CA VAL A 158 0.76 3.17 7.51
C VAL A 158 0.56 4.50 6.80
N LEU A 159 0.39 4.46 5.48
CA LEU A 159 -0.02 5.59 4.67
C LEU A 159 -1.51 5.44 4.34
N ASP A 160 -2.31 6.42 4.69
CA ASP A 160 -3.73 6.53 4.36
C ASP A 160 -3.92 7.65 3.33
N CYS A 161 -4.36 7.28 2.14
CA CYS A 161 -4.63 8.18 1.01
C CYS A 161 -6.14 8.41 0.79
N SER A 162 -7.02 7.91 1.67
CA SER A 162 -8.47 7.99 1.49
C SER A 162 -9.05 9.41 1.54
N GLY A 163 -8.23 10.37 1.99
CA GLY A 163 -8.61 11.80 1.96
C GLY A 163 -9.60 12.21 3.04
N ASP A 164 -10.00 11.32 3.93
CA ASP A 164 -10.86 11.67 5.05
C ASP A 164 -10.09 12.58 6.03
N PRO A 165 -10.58 13.80 6.33
CA PRO A 165 -9.94 14.67 7.30
C PRO A 165 -10.05 14.03 8.68
N VAL A 166 -8.93 13.47 9.17
CA VAL A 166 -8.87 13.02 10.56
C VAL A 166 -8.88 14.25 11.46
N PRO A 167 -9.70 14.25 12.54
CA PRO A 167 -9.72 15.37 13.47
C PRO A 167 -8.32 15.64 13.99
N GLU A 168 -7.93 16.92 14.00
CA GLU A 168 -6.65 17.40 14.57
C GLU A 168 -6.48 16.85 15.99
N THR A 169 -5.74 15.76 16.11
CA THR A 169 -5.23 15.35 17.42
C THR A 169 -4.02 16.24 17.65
N THR A 170 -4.09 17.11 18.65
CA THR A 170 -2.95 17.92 19.09
C THR A 170 -1.83 16.97 19.50
N VAL A 171 -0.92 16.70 18.58
CA VAL A 171 0.27 15.90 18.84
C VAL A 171 1.16 16.73 19.79
N PRO A 172 1.59 16.19 20.94
CA PRO A 172 2.60 16.87 21.75
C PRO A 172 3.83 17.09 20.88
N THR A 173 4.36 18.29 20.87
CA THR A 173 5.58 18.66 20.15
C THR A 173 6.69 17.68 20.56
N ALA A 174 6.91 16.64 19.74
CA ALA A 174 7.99 15.70 19.99
C ALA A 174 9.32 16.45 19.82
N ASP A 175 10.20 16.32 20.80
CA ASP A 175 11.53 16.94 20.76
C ASP A 175 12.37 16.25 19.67
N VAL A 176 12.34 16.83 18.48
CA VAL A 176 12.99 16.31 17.26
C VAL A 176 14.51 16.20 17.45
N ALA A 177 15.10 16.96 18.39
CA ALA A 177 16.52 16.87 18.73
C ALA A 177 16.95 15.46 19.22
N LYS A 178 15.99 14.64 19.66
CA LYS A 178 16.25 13.27 20.12
C LYS A 178 16.51 12.30 18.95
N TYR A 179 16.06 12.62 17.74
CA TYR A 179 16.11 11.74 16.57
C TYR A 179 17.15 12.17 15.53
N LEU A 180 17.85 13.30 15.77
CA LEU A 180 18.94 13.82 14.93
C LEU A 180 20.34 13.52 15.47
N LYS A 181 20.48 12.52 16.36
CA LYS A 181 21.79 12.07 16.86
C LYS A 181 22.27 10.85 16.13
#